data_8595fdb72090b586b7a65fc7641691c5
#
_entry.id   8595fdb72090b586b7a65fc7641691c5
#
_cell.length_a   1.000
_cell.length_b   1.000
_cell.length_c   1.000
_cell.angle_alpha   90.00
_cell.angle_beta   90.00
_cell.angle_gamma   90.00
#
_symmetry.space_group_name_H-M   'P 1'
#
loop_
_entity.id
_entity.type
_entity.pdbx_description
1 polymer ?
#
loop_
_entity_poly.entity_id
_entity_poly.type
_entity_poly.pdbx_seq_one_letter_code
_entity_poly.pdbx_strand_id
1 'polypeptide(L)'
;MSEFFLELFSEEIPSSLQKNLRENLLDSFNKLFDEKSISFKKNLSYSTPNRLIIAFEGLQKKIVLKTEEIKGPNINAPEMALEGFMRSKNMLKKDLFRKKTDKGEFYFFKTKSQKLNTHDLLEEFVPLVLQKIQWKKSMKWGEFDLNWGRPLKSILAVFDKKKLIFDFHHLTSSNSTFIDKEYEEKKKIFTNFKEYNNFFKKINIIIDQEQRKNLLEKKFSEISNKKNIKIENNPKLLDEVVDLTDQPNVIVCEFDRKFLNIPKEILIITMQYHQKYFPTFDKKGNITNEFLVVTNKKDTKGLIKLGN
;
A
#
# COMPACT_ATOMS: atom_id res chain seq x y z
N MET A 1 -0.49 -15.07 16.72
CA MET A 1 -1.60 -14.14 16.42
C MET A 1 -1.88 -14.26 14.93
N SER A 2 -3.16 -14.21 14.53
CA SER A 2 -3.52 -14.21 13.11
C SER A 2 -3.17 -12.89 12.47
N GLU A 3 -2.56 -12.94 11.30
CA GLU A 3 -2.13 -11.78 10.53
C GLU A 3 -2.68 -11.91 9.11
N PHE A 4 -3.19 -10.84 8.56
CA PHE A 4 -3.42 -10.69 7.12
C PHE A 4 -2.31 -9.82 6.55
N PHE A 5 -1.64 -10.31 5.51
CA PHE A 5 -0.54 -9.64 4.85
C PHE A 5 -0.76 -9.69 3.33
N LEU A 6 -0.74 -8.52 2.71
CA LEU A 6 -0.90 -8.34 1.26
C LEU A 6 0.24 -7.49 0.71
N GLU A 7 0.86 -7.95 -0.37
CA GLU A 7 1.77 -7.17 -1.20
C GLU A 7 1.31 -7.18 -2.65
N LEU A 8 1.34 -6.02 -3.26
CA LEU A 8 1.15 -5.81 -4.68
C LEU A 8 2.48 -5.40 -5.28
N PHE A 9 3.11 -6.29 -6.07
CA PHE A 9 4.38 -6.02 -6.76
C PHE A 9 4.12 -5.59 -8.20
N SER A 10 4.68 -4.45 -8.60
CA SER A 10 4.46 -3.86 -9.91
C SER A 10 5.74 -3.25 -10.50
N GLU A 11 5.67 -2.76 -11.74
CA GLU A 11 6.62 -1.78 -12.26
C GLU A 11 6.66 -0.53 -11.37
N GLU A 12 7.67 0.33 -11.57
CA GLU A 12 7.91 1.48 -10.69
C GLU A 12 6.70 2.42 -10.59
N ILE A 13 6.16 2.51 -9.39
CA ILE A 13 5.06 3.40 -9.03
C ILE A 13 5.63 4.81 -8.84
N PRO A 14 5.12 5.82 -9.56
CA PRO A 14 5.56 7.20 -9.37
C PRO A 14 5.48 7.64 -7.90
N SER A 15 6.51 8.28 -7.38
CA SER A 15 6.59 8.78 -6.00
C SER A 15 5.35 9.59 -5.61
N SER A 16 4.87 10.45 -6.49
CA SER A 16 3.68 11.29 -6.27
C SER A 16 2.38 10.53 -6.07
N LEU A 17 2.33 9.24 -6.40
CA LEU A 17 1.14 8.38 -6.23
C LEU A 17 1.24 7.47 -5.00
N GLN A 18 2.43 7.15 -4.54
CA GLN A 18 2.65 6.09 -3.53
C GLN A 18 1.92 6.37 -2.22
N LYS A 19 2.04 7.59 -1.68
CA LYS A 19 1.38 7.97 -0.42
C LYS A 19 -0.14 7.75 -0.50
N ASN A 20 -0.79 8.33 -1.49
CA ASN A 20 -2.24 8.19 -1.66
C ASN A 20 -2.67 6.73 -1.85
N LEU A 21 -1.88 5.94 -2.59
CA LEU A 21 -2.22 4.55 -2.87
C LEU A 21 -2.14 3.67 -1.63
N ARG A 22 -1.07 3.79 -0.83
CA ARG A 22 -0.95 3.01 0.39
C ARG A 22 -2.01 3.38 1.44
N GLU A 23 -2.34 4.69 1.56
CA GLU A 23 -3.39 5.20 2.45
C GLU A 23 -4.76 4.71 1.99
N ASN A 24 -5.11 4.90 0.71
CA ASN A 24 -6.40 4.45 0.15
C ASN A 24 -6.57 2.94 0.21
N LEU A 25 -5.50 2.17 -0.02
CA LEU A 25 -5.54 0.71 0.10
C LEU A 25 -5.85 0.32 1.54
N LEU A 26 -5.14 0.89 2.52
CA LEU A 26 -5.37 0.63 3.94
C LEU A 26 -6.79 1.01 4.37
N ASP A 27 -7.27 2.18 3.98
CA ASP A 27 -8.61 2.66 4.29
C ASP A 27 -9.72 1.80 3.67
N SER A 28 -9.47 1.28 2.46
CA SER A 28 -10.42 0.37 1.81
C SER A 28 -10.57 -0.94 2.60
N PHE A 29 -9.47 -1.46 3.13
CA PHE A 29 -9.52 -2.65 4.00
C PHE A 29 -10.08 -2.34 5.39
N ASN A 30 -9.79 -1.18 5.98
CA ASN A 30 -10.42 -0.74 7.22
C ASN A 30 -11.95 -0.71 7.07
N LYS A 31 -12.46 -0.08 6.00
CA LYS A 31 -13.90 -0.04 5.70
C LYS A 31 -14.50 -1.43 5.51
N LEU A 32 -13.81 -2.29 4.75
CA LEU A 32 -14.26 -3.67 4.56
C LEU A 32 -14.39 -4.42 5.90
N PHE A 33 -13.39 -4.27 6.78
CA PHE A 33 -13.38 -4.96 8.06
C PHE A 33 -14.45 -4.41 9.00
N ASP A 34 -14.69 -3.11 9.00
CA ASP A 34 -15.79 -2.50 9.75
C ASP A 34 -17.16 -2.99 9.26
N GLU A 35 -17.39 -2.98 7.93
CA GLU A 35 -18.62 -3.47 7.30
C GLU A 35 -18.91 -4.95 7.61
N LYS A 36 -17.85 -5.76 7.68
CA LYS A 36 -17.94 -7.19 7.98
C LYS A 36 -17.80 -7.52 9.46
N SER A 37 -17.70 -6.50 10.32
CA SER A 37 -17.49 -6.67 11.78
C SER A 37 -16.27 -7.54 12.12
N ILE A 38 -15.19 -7.39 11.35
CA ILE A 38 -13.91 -8.06 11.57
C ILE A 38 -13.04 -7.17 12.44
N SER A 39 -12.74 -7.58 13.66
CA SER A 39 -11.82 -6.83 14.51
C SER A 39 -10.36 -7.20 14.26
N PHE A 40 -9.48 -6.23 14.43
CA PHE A 40 -8.02 -6.40 14.40
C PHE A 40 -7.38 -5.52 15.49
N LYS A 41 -6.10 -5.73 15.77
CA LYS A 41 -5.38 -4.99 16.82
C LYS A 41 -4.57 -3.83 16.28
N LYS A 42 -3.90 -4.05 15.14
CA LYS A 42 -3.00 -3.09 14.52
C LYS A 42 -3.01 -3.27 13.00
N ASN A 43 -2.87 -2.18 12.30
CA ASN A 43 -2.65 -2.18 10.86
C ASN A 43 -1.40 -1.36 10.52
N LEU A 44 -0.88 -1.58 9.33
CA LEU A 44 0.22 -0.82 8.76
C LEU A 44 0.10 -0.79 7.23
N SER A 45 0.64 0.26 6.62
CA SER A 45 0.79 0.35 5.18
C SER A 45 2.16 0.91 4.82
N TYR A 46 2.80 0.29 3.84
CA TYR A 46 4.09 0.70 3.33
C TYR A 46 4.11 0.73 1.80
N SER A 47 5.03 1.50 1.24
CA SER A 47 5.32 1.48 -0.18
C SER A 47 6.82 1.55 -0.43
N THR A 48 7.23 0.93 -1.53
CA THR A 48 8.53 1.13 -2.17
C THR A 48 8.27 1.48 -3.64
N PRO A 49 9.29 1.80 -4.44
CA PRO A 49 9.07 2.05 -5.87
C PRO A 49 8.26 0.96 -6.60
N ASN A 50 8.39 -0.29 -6.17
CA ASN A 50 7.76 -1.43 -6.85
C ASN A 50 6.67 -2.14 -6.02
N ARG A 51 6.38 -1.71 -4.79
CA ARG A 51 5.53 -2.46 -3.86
C ARG A 51 4.54 -1.57 -3.14
N LEU A 52 3.30 -2.04 -3.06
CA LEU A 52 2.31 -1.56 -2.09
C LEU A 52 2.05 -2.68 -1.10
N ILE A 53 2.09 -2.38 0.19
CA ILE A 53 2.06 -3.38 1.25
C ILE A 53 1.10 -2.93 2.33
N ILE A 54 0.24 -3.85 2.78
CA ILE A 54 -0.55 -3.70 3.99
C ILE A 54 -0.42 -4.95 4.85
N ALA A 55 -0.49 -4.77 6.16
CA ALA A 55 -0.65 -5.88 7.09
C ALA A 55 -1.59 -5.50 8.24
N PHE A 56 -2.35 -6.49 8.70
CA PHE A 56 -3.28 -6.39 9.83
C PHE A 56 -2.96 -7.49 10.83
N GLU A 57 -2.58 -7.09 12.04
CA GLU A 57 -2.25 -8.00 13.12
C GLU A 57 -3.45 -8.25 14.03
N GLY A 58 -3.60 -9.48 14.50
CA GLY A 58 -4.66 -9.85 15.43
C GLY A 58 -6.05 -9.91 14.80
N LEU A 59 -6.14 -10.15 13.50
CA LEU A 59 -7.40 -10.27 12.79
C LEU A 59 -8.18 -11.49 13.28
N GLN A 60 -9.48 -11.37 13.49
CA GLN A 60 -10.33 -12.48 13.89
C GLN A 60 -10.34 -13.58 12.83
N LYS A 61 -10.18 -14.86 13.28
CA LYS A 61 -10.19 -16.00 12.35
C LYS A 61 -11.59 -16.44 11.93
N LYS A 62 -12.58 -16.17 12.77
CA LYS A 62 -13.99 -16.53 12.56
C LYS A 62 -14.87 -15.37 12.97
N ILE A 63 -15.87 -15.09 12.19
CA ILE A 63 -16.87 -14.08 12.44
C ILE A 63 -18.18 -14.79 12.71
N VAL A 64 -18.85 -14.36 13.75
CA VAL A 64 -20.22 -14.77 14.03
C VAL A 64 -21.12 -13.63 13.61
N LEU A 65 -21.75 -13.74 12.44
CA LEU A 65 -22.81 -12.83 12.06
C LEU A 65 -23.96 -13.04 13.06
N LYS A 66 -24.26 -11.99 13.81
CA LYS A 66 -25.39 -12.03 14.74
C LYS A 66 -26.68 -12.19 13.94
N THR A 67 -27.64 -12.87 14.57
CA THR A 67 -28.98 -12.92 14.01
C THR A 67 -29.57 -11.52 13.95
N GLU A 68 -30.00 -11.10 12.77
CA GLU A 68 -30.71 -9.84 12.55
C GLU A 68 -32.19 -10.12 12.29
N GLU A 69 -33.06 -9.24 12.82
CA GLU A 69 -34.49 -9.26 12.50
C GLU A 69 -34.72 -8.35 11.29
N ILE A 70 -35.00 -8.97 10.15
CA ILE A 70 -35.30 -8.22 8.93
C ILE A 70 -36.80 -8.00 8.88
N LYS A 71 -37.22 -6.72 8.81
CA LYS A 71 -38.62 -6.32 8.67
C LYS A 71 -39.11 -6.61 7.24
N GLY A 72 -40.17 -7.35 7.12
CA GLY A 72 -40.88 -7.64 5.88
C GLY A 72 -42.16 -6.76 5.68
N PRO A 73 -43.01 -7.17 4.77
CA PRO A 73 -44.25 -6.46 4.49
C PRO A 73 -45.23 -6.50 5.69
N ASN A 74 -46.18 -5.56 5.70
CA ASN A 74 -47.29 -5.56 6.66
C ASN A 74 -48.12 -6.85 6.48
N ILE A 75 -48.73 -7.36 7.55
CA ILE A 75 -49.55 -8.59 7.50
C ILE A 75 -50.76 -8.45 6.57
N ASN A 76 -51.26 -7.22 6.38
CA ASN A 76 -52.37 -6.89 5.49
C ASN A 76 -51.90 -6.54 4.05
N ALA A 77 -50.62 -6.66 3.73
CA ALA A 77 -50.14 -6.41 2.39
C ALA A 77 -50.56 -7.51 1.41
N PRO A 78 -50.68 -7.20 0.11
CA PRO A 78 -51.01 -8.22 -0.90
C PRO A 78 -50.04 -9.40 -0.85
N GLU A 79 -50.54 -10.61 -1.13
CA GLU A 79 -49.76 -11.86 -1.07
C GLU A 79 -48.49 -11.82 -1.97
N MET A 80 -48.59 -11.15 -3.13
CA MET A 80 -47.44 -10.88 -4.00
C MET A 80 -46.28 -10.16 -3.30
N ALA A 81 -46.54 -9.25 -2.38
CA ALA A 81 -45.51 -8.54 -1.63
C ALA A 81 -44.79 -9.47 -0.67
N LEU A 82 -45.53 -10.39 -0.04
CA LEU A 82 -44.95 -11.42 0.84
C LEU A 82 -44.14 -12.43 0.04
N GLU A 83 -44.62 -12.88 -1.11
CA GLU A 83 -43.89 -13.79 -1.99
C GLU A 83 -42.61 -13.13 -2.54
N GLY A 84 -42.66 -11.88 -2.98
CA GLY A 84 -41.50 -11.11 -3.42
C GLY A 84 -40.46 -10.98 -2.33
N PHE A 85 -40.87 -10.72 -1.08
CA PHE A 85 -39.99 -10.68 0.07
C PHE A 85 -39.35 -12.03 0.36
N MET A 86 -40.13 -13.12 0.34
CA MET A 86 -39.63 -14.47 0.53
C MET A 86 -38.62 -14.90 -0.55
N ARG A 87 -38.91 -14.60 -1.83
CA ARG A 87 -37.99 -14.86 -2.96
C ARG A 87 -36.69 -14.06 -2.84
N SER A 88 -36.78 -12.76 -2.50
CA SER A 88 -35.59 -11.91 -2.37
C SER A 88 -34.61 -12.36 -1.30
N LYS A 89 -35.08 -13.13 -0.31
CA LYS A 89 -34.29 -13.62 0.82
C LYS A 89 -34.11 -15.14 0.83
N ASN A 90 -34.58 -15.81 -0.21
CA ASN A 90 -34.53 -17.29 -0.36
C ASN A 90 -35.01 -18.02 0.88
N MET A 91 -36.21 -17.64 1.39
CA MET A 91 -36.79 -18.17 2.63
C MET A 91 -38.16 -18.76 2.43
N LEU A 92 -38.61 -19.59 3.39
CA LEU A 92 -39.92 -20.22 3.39
C LEU A 92 -40.85 -19.49 4.35
N LYS A 93 -42.19 -19.59 4.11
CA LYS A 93 -43.24 -18.95 4.95
C LYS A 93 -43.13 -19.37 6.43
N LYS A 94 -42.64 -20.58 6.71
CA LYS A 94 -42.41 -21.10 8.08
C LYS A 94 -41.30 -20.36 8.84
N ASP A 95 -40.41 -19.67 8.15
CA ASP A 95 -39.29 -18.95 8.75
C ASP A 95 -39.65 -17.53 9.17
N LEU A 96 -40.93 -17.11 8.86
CA LEU A 96 -41.47 -15.81 9.19
C LEU A 96 -42.18 -15.85 10.53
N PHE A 97 -42.01 -14.78 11.31
CA PHE A 97 -42.83 -14.50 12.50
C PHE A 97 -43.44 -13.10 12.42
N ARG A 98 -44.49 -12.88 13.19
CA ARG A 98 -45.20 -11.59 13.25
C ARG A 98 -44.70 -10.79 14.43
N LYS A 99 -44.53 -9.51 14.23
CA LYS A 99 -44.16 -8.58 15.30
C LYS A 99 -44.90 -7.28 15.16
N LYS A 100 -45.50 -6.84 16.27
CA LYS A 100 -46.22 -5.57 16.36
C LYS A 100 -45.21 -4.45 16.57
N THR A 101 -45.33 -3.40 15.79
CA THR A 101 -44.51 -2.17 15.87
C THR A 101 -45.46 -0.97 15.96
N ASP A 102 -44.94 0.21 16.28
CA ASP A 102 -45.71 1.45 16.37
C ASP A 102 -46.48 1.80 15.07
N LYS A 103 -46.02 1.23 13.93
CA LYS A 103 -46.62 1.44 12.58
C LYS A 103 -47.50 0.29 12.12
N GLY A 104 -47.87 -0.64 13.01
CA GLY A 104 -48.72 -1.77 12.68
C GLY A 104 -47.98 -3.11 12.87
N GLU A 105 -48.65 -4.19 12.43
CA GLU A 105 -48.12 -5.55 12.52
C GLU A 105 -47.45 -5.95 11.19
N PHE A 106 -46.24 -6.50 11.27
CA PHE A 106 -45.42 -6.85 10.12
C PHE A 106 -44.88 -8.26 10.23
N TYR A 107 -44.59 -8.86 9.09
CA TYR A 107 -43.79 -10.06 9.03
C TYR A 107 -42.31 -9.70 9.30
N PHE A 108 -41.64 -10.57 10.05
CA PHE A 108 -40.21 -10.47 10.33
C PHE A 108 -39.58 -11.82 10.04
N PHE A 109 -38.34 -11.75 9.59
CA PHE A 109 -37.48 -12.90 9.40
C PHE A 109 -36.24 -12.74 10.28
N LYS A 110 -35.87 -13.78 10.98
CA LYS A 110 -34.66 -13.82 11.78
C LYS A 110 -33.57 -14.58 11.02
N THR A 111 -32.51 -13.87 10.61
CA THR A 111 -31.38 -14.50 9.96
C THR A 111 -30.76 -15.53 10.91
N LYS A 112 -30.28 -16.66 10.37
CA LYS A 112 -29.54 -17.62 11.19
C LYS A 112 -28.16 -17.05 11.47
N SER A 113 -27.64 -17.24 12.70
CA SER A 113 -26.24 -16.91 12.96
C SER A 113 -25.36 -17.78 12.07
N GLN A 114 -24.51 -17.16 11.27
CA GLN A 114 -23.54 -17.86 10.43
C GLN A 114 -22.16 -17.64 11.01
N LYS A 115 -21.40 -18.73 11.15
CA LYS A 115 -19.97 -18.64 11.44
C LYS A 115 -19.26 -18.61 10.09
N LEU A 116 -18.70 -17.48 9.75
CA LEU A 116 -17.90 -17.30 8.54
C LEU A 116 -16.42 -17.40 8.89
N ASN A 117 -15.68 -17.99 8.00
CA ASN A 117 -14.24 -18.08 8.11
C ASN A 117 -13.59 -16.85 7.48
N THR A 118 -12.77 -16.13 8.21
CA THR A 118 -12.11 -14.92 7.69
C THR A 118 -11.21 -15.21 6.50
N HIS A 119 -10.63 -16.41 6.42
CA HIS A 119 -9.85 -16.83 5.27
C HIS A 119 -10.70 -16.78 3.98
N ASP A 120 -11.85 -17.43 4.00
CA ASP A 120 -12.73 -17.55 2.83
C ASP A 120 -13.28 -16.16 2.42
N LEU A 121 -13.61 -15.33 3.41
CA LEU A 121 -14.03 -13.95 3.17
C LEU A 121 -12.92 -13.11 2.53
N LEU A 122 -11.67 -13.27 2.95
CA LEU A 122 -10.56 -12.55 2.34
C LEU A 122 -10.33 -12.97 0.89
N GLU A 123 -10.44 -14.27 0.57
CA GLU A 123 -10.34 -14.74 -0.82
C GLU A 123 -11.45 -14.15 -1.70
N GLU A 124 -12.66 -13.97 -1.17
CA GLU A 124 -13.78 -13.36 -1.88
C GLU A 124 -13.62 -11.84 -2.04
N PHE A 125 -13.25 -11.13 -0.96
CA PHE A 125 -13.33 -9.67 -0.93
C PHE A 125 -12.06 -8.94 -1.34
N VAL A 126 -10.86 -9.55 -1.20
CA VAL A 126 -9.61 -8.90 -1.60
C VAL A 126 -9.65 -8.46 -3.08
N PRO A 127 -10.00 -9.32 -4.05
CA PRO A 127 -10.07 -8.89 -5.45
C PRO A 127 -11.08 -7.76 -5.68
N LEU A 128 -12.21 -7.75 -4.96
CA LEU A 128 -13.21 -6.69 -5.06
C LEU A 128 -12.69 -5.35 -4.50
N VAL A 129 -11.89 -5.38 -3.44
CA VAL A 129 -11.23 -4.18 -2.91
C VAL A 129 -10.19 -3.67 -3.90
N LEU A 130 -9.37 -4.56 -4.47
CA LEU A 130 -8.35 -4.18 -5.45
C LEU A 130 -8.98 -3.54 -6.69
N GLN A 131 -10.11 -4.05 -7.16
CA GLN A 131 -10.83 -3.50 -8.32
C GLN A 131 -11.34 -2.07 -8.10
N LYS A 132 -11.58 -1.67 -6.84
CA LYS A 132 -12.06 -0.33 -6.47
C LYS A 132 -10.95 0.70 -6.28
N ILE A 133 -9.68 0.32 -6.35
CA ILE A 133 -8.55 1.25 -6.21
C ILE A 133 -8.59 2.26 -7.35
N GLN A 134 -8.68 3.54 -6.99
CA GLN A 134 -8.68 4.63 -7.96
C GLN A 134 -7.26 5.12 -8.22
N TRP A 135 -6.88 5.09 -9.49
CA TRP A 135 -5.60 5.60 -9.96
C TRP A 135 -5.79 6.97 -10.61
N LYS A 136 -5.06 7.99 -10.18
CA LYS A 136 -5.05 9.30 -10.85
C LYS A 136 -4.57 9.22 -12.29
N LYS A 137 -3.65 8.28 -12.55
CA LYS A 137 -3.17 7.92 -13.89
C LYS A 137 -3.05 6.40 -13.92
N SER A 138 -3.61 5.79 -14.92
CA SER A 138 -3.61 4.34 -15.12
C SER A 138 -3.31 4.02 -16.57
N MET A 139 -2.91 2.79 -16.82
CA MET A 139 -2.61 2.27 -18.15
C MET A 139 -3.04 0.81 -18.26
N LYS A 140 -3.26 0.38 -19.48
CA LYS A 140 -3.32 -1.05 -19.85
C LYS A 140 -1.98 -1.45 -20.45
N TRP A 141 -1.62 -2.71 -20.35
CA TRP A 141 -0.38 -3.24 -20.92
C TRP A 141 -0.59 -4.64 -21.50
N GLY A 142 0.22 -4.98 -22.52
CA GLY A 142 0.07 -6.25 -23.22
C GLY A 142 -1.35 -6.42 -23.77
N GLU A 143 -1.86 -7.62 -23.69
CA GLU A 143 -3.24 -7.98 -24.08
C GLU A 143 -4.20 -8.04 -22.87
N PHE A 144 -3.79 -7.51 -21.71
CA PHE A 144 -4.57 -7.59 -20.50
C PHE A 144 -5.59 -6.46 -20.36
N ASP A 145 -6.76 -6.78 -19.83
CA ASP A 145 -7.84 -5.81 -19.61
C ASP A 145 -7.70 -5.00 -18.31
N LEU A 146 -6.74 -5.33 -17.45
CA LEU A 146 -6.52 -4.62 -16.21
C LEU A 146 -6.05 -3.19 -16.48
N ASN A 147 -6.81 -2.22 -15.96
CA ASN A 147 -6.41 -0.82 -15.94
C ASN A 147 -5.81 -0.48 -14.57
N TRP A 148 -4.49 -0.29 -14.51
CA TRP A 148 -3.73 -0.13 -13.27
C TRP A 148 -2.70 0.97 -13.41
N GLY A 149 -2.17 1.48 -12.30
CA GLY A 149 -1.21 2.58 -12.34
C GLY A 149 0.12 2.25 -12.99
N ARG A 150 0.56 1.01 -12.83
CA ARG A 150 1.74 0.42 -13.48
C ARG A 150 1.50 -1.08 -13.65
N PRO A 151 2.16 -1.76 -14.61
CA PRO A 151 2.02 -3.19 -14.77
C PRO A 151 2.18 -3.96 -13.46
N LEU A 152 1.07 -4.56 -13.00
CA LEU A 152 1.05 -5.41 -11.81
C LEU A 152 1.59 -6.79 -12.19
N LYS A 153 2.61 -7.27 -11.47
CA LYS A 153 3.36 -8.49 -11.80
C LYS A 153 3.05 -9.66 -10.87
N SER A 154 2.75 -9.40 -9.60
CA SER A 154 2.36 -10.44 -8.65
C SER A 154 1.57 -9.88 -7.48
N ILE A 155 0.79 -10.76 -6.87
CA ILE A 155 0.03 -10.52 -5.66
C ILE A 155 0.44 -11.58 -4.64
N LEU A 156 1.07 -11.13 -3.54
CA LEU A 156 1.30 -11.98 -2.39
C LEU A 156 0.20 -11.70 -1.37
N ALA A 157 -0.54 -12.75 -0.98
CA ALA A 157 -1.63 -12.65 -0.02
C ALA A 157 -1.57 -13.82 0.96
N VAL A 158 -1.49 -13.52 2.25
CA VAL A 158 -1.37 -14.53 3.32
C VAL A 158 -2.28 -14.15 4.48
N PHE A 159 -3.00 -15.13 5.00
CA PHE A 159 -3.74 -15.01 6.25
C PHE A 159 -3.41 -16.17 7.18
N ASP A 160 -3.05 -15.84 8.43
CA ASP A 160 -2.73 -16.83 9.47
C ASP A 160 -1.73 -17.90 8.99
N LYS A 161 -0.65 -17.46 8.31
CA LYS A 161 0.42 -18.25 7.69
C LYS A 161 0.00 -19.10 6.48
N LYS A 162 -1.26 -19.04 6.06
CA LYS A 162 -1.77 -19.75 4.89
C LYS A 162 -1.91 -18.78 3.73
N LYS A 163 -1.57 -19.25 2.53
CA LYS A 163 -1.81 -18.46 1.32
C LYS A 163 -3.31 -18.28 1.10
N LEU A 164 -3.70 -17.09 0.67
CA LEU A 164 -5.01 -16.81 0.12
C LEU A 164 -4.94 -17.03 -1.40
N ILE A 165 -5.90 -17.71 -1.97
CA ILE A 165 -5.94 -18.01 -3.41
C ILE A 165 -7.17 -17.37 -4.02
N PHE A 166 -6.93 -16.38 -4.86
CA PHE A 166 -7.96 -15.70 -5.66
C PHE A 166 -7.36 -15.23 -6.98
N ASP A 167 -8.21 -15.08 -7.98
CA ASP A 167 -7.83 -14.52 -9.25
C ASP A 167 -8.12 -13.01 -9.29
N PHE A 168 -7.22 -12.26 -9.88
CA PHE A 168 -7.39 -10.84 -10.15
C PHE A 168 -6.91 -10.54 -11.56
N HIS A 169 -7.83 -10.45 -12.50
CA HIS A 169 -7.59 -10.38 -13.94
C HIS A 169 -6.69 -11.52 -14.44
N HIS A 170 -5.47 -11.21 -14.89
CA HIS A 170 -4.50 -12.19 -15.41
C HIS A 170 -3.59 -12.79 -14.32
N LEU A 171 -3.76 -12.40 -13.07
CA LEU A 171 -2.91 -12.84 -11.97
C LEU A 171 -3.70 -13.71 -10.99
N THR A 172 -3.06 -14.78 -10.54
CA THR A 172 -3.51 -15.56 -9.38
C THR A 172 -2.62 -15.21 -8.18
N SER A 173 -3.23 -14.92 -7.05
CA SER A 173 -2.51 -14.62 -5.81
C SER A 173 -1.71 -15.83 -5.31
N SER A 174 -0.65 -15.56 -4.57
CA SER A 174 0.21 -16.59 -3.99
C SER A 174 0.77 -16.13 -2.64
N ASN A 175 1.65 -16.91 -2.04
CA ASN A 175 2.46 -16.51 -0.89
C ASN A 175 3.92 -16.21 -1.27
N SER A 176 4.19 -15.96 -2.54
CA SER A 176 5.53 -15.66 -3.06
C SER A 176 5.57 -14.32 -3.77
N THR A 177 6.72 -13.66 -3.71
CA THR A 177 6.99 -12.42 -4.45
C THR A 177 8.38 -12.44 -5.06
N PHE A 178 8.59 -11.53 -6.02
CA PHE A 178 9.90 -11.29 -6.62
C PHE A 178 10.84 -10.63 -5.59
N ILE A 179 12.09 -11.07 -5.60
CA ILE A 179 13.12 -10.54 -4.67
C ILE A 179 13.74 -9.29 -5.23
N ASP A 180 14.07 -9.31 -6.52
CA ASP A 180 14.75 -8.25 -7.24
C ASP A 180 13.91 -7.76 -8.41
N LYS A 181 13.87 -6.45 -8.61
CA LYS A 181 13.18 -5.84 -9.74
C LYS A 181 13.87 -6.11 -11.08
N GLU A 182 15.20 -6.31 -11.05
CA GLU A 182 16.02 -6.54 -12.24
C GLU A 182 16.04 -8.01 -12.68
N TYR A 183 15.79 -8.94 -11.74
CA TYR A 183 15.80 -10.40 -11.98
C TYR A 183 14.47 -11.01 -11.56
N GLU A 184 13.45 -10.88 -12.40
CA GLU A 184 12.08 -11.36 -12.16
C GLU A 184 11.96 -12.88 -11.96
N GLU A 185 13.01 -13.64 -12.19
CA GLU A 185 13.01 -15.09 -12.07
C GLU A 185 13.07 -15.59 -10.60
N LYS A 186 13.60 -14.77 -9.69
CA LYS A 186 13.77 -15.17 -8.29
C LYS A 186 12.59 -14.77 -7.42
N LYS A 187 11.69 -15.73 -7.17
CA LYS A 187 10.61 -15.58 -6.19
C LYS A 187 10.98 -16.22 -4.85
N LYS A 188 10.47 -15.64 -3.77
CA LYS A 188 10.60 -16.18 -2.42
C LYS A 188 9.24 -16.27 -1.75
N ILE A 189 9.02 -17.36 -1.01
CA ILE A 189 7.81 -17.64 -0.25
C ILE A 189 7.93 -16.97 1.13
N PHE A 190 6.81 -16.39 1.58
CA PHE A 190 6.66 -15.82 2.91
C PHE A 190 5.35 -16.25 3.53
N THR A 191 5.36 -16.46 4.85
CA THR A 191 4.19 -16.87 5.61
C THR A 191 3.63 -15.76 6.50
N ASN A 192 4.39 -14.68 6.69
CA ASN A 192 4.00 -13.53 7.49
C ASN A 192 4.86 -12.30 7.15
N PHE A 193 4.36 -11.11 7.56
CA PHE A 193 5.04 -9.84 7.30
C PHE A 193 6.39 -9.73 8.01
N LYS A 194 6.54 -10.30 9.21
CA LYS A 194 7.81 -10.25 9.95
C LYS A 194 8.94 -10.96 9.20
N GLU A 195 8.68 -12.16 8.66
CA GLU A 195 9.64 -12.89 7.82
C GLU A 195 10.00 -12.10 6.58
N TYR A 196 9.00 -11.54 5.92
CA TYR A 196 9.13 -10.70 4.74
C TYR A 196 10.02 -9.48 5.03
N ASN A 197 9.69 -8.67 6.02
CA ASN A 197 10.43 -7.47 6.37
C ASN A 197 11.89 -7.79 6.79
N ASN A 198 12.08 -8.83 7.58
CA ASN A 198 13.43 -9.27 7.97
C ASN A 198 14.28 -9.73 6.80
N PHE A 199 13.68 -10.41 5.82
CA PHE A 199 14.38 -10.82 4.62
C PHE A 199 14.83 -9.63 3.79
N PHE A 200 13.91 -8.68 3.48
CA PHE A 200 14.26 -7.50 2.69
C PHE A 200 15.31 -6.63 3.40
N LYS A 201 15.19 -6.49 4.71
CA LYS A 201 16.20 -5.79 5.52
C LYS A 201 17.58 -6.42 5.42
N LYS A 202 17.70 -7.76 5.37
CA LYS A 202 18.99 -8.45 5.20
C LYS A 202 19.65 -8.15 3.85
N ILE A 203 18.88 -7.89 2.81
CA ILE A 203 19.38 -7.50 1.48
C ILE A 203 19.40 -5.98 1.29
N ASN A 204 19.32 -5.22 2.40
CA ASN A 204 19.38 -3.76 2.47
C ASN A 204 18.18 -3.03 1.82
N ILE A 205 17.08 -3.70 1.55
CA ILE A 205 15.82 -3.06 1.14
C ILE A 205 15.06 -2.67 2.41
N ILE A 206 14.71 -1.39 2.52
CA ILE A 206 13.96 -0.83 3.64
C ILE A 206 12.51 -0.61 3.18
N ILE A 207 11.61 -1.47 3.65
CA ILE A 207 10.19 -1.44 3.28
C ILE A 207 9.48 -0.20 3.83
N ASP A 208 9.77 0.17 5.07
CA ASP A 208 9.14 1.27 5.79
C ASP A 208 9.70 2.62 5.31
N GLN A 209 8.85 3.47 4.74
CA GLN A 209 9.21 4.79 4.23
C GLN A 209 9.68 5.74 5.34
N GLU A 210 9.14 5.63 6.56
CA GLU A 210 9.58 6.46 7.67
C GLU A 210 11.01 6.09 8.11
N GLN A 211 11.34 4.79 8.08
CA GLN A 211 12.71 4.36 8.35
C GLN A 211 13.68 4.85 7.28
N ARG A 212 13.27 4.88 5.99
CA ARG A 212 14.09 5.47 4.91
C ARG A 212 14.30 6.95 5.12
N LYS A 213 13.24 7.70 5.48
CA LYS A 213 13.30 9.13 5.75
C LYS A 213 14.28 9.43 6.90
N ASN A 214 14.10 8.78 8.03
CA ASN A 214 14.97 8.93 9.21
C ASN A 214 16.44 8.60 8.89
N LEU A 215 16.68 7.57 8.06
CA LEU A 215 18.03 7.23 7.62
C LEU A 215 18.66 8.36 6.79
N LEU A 216 17.91 8.94 5.85
CA LEU A 216 18.38 10.04 5.00
C LEU A 216 18.65 11.30 5.84
N GLU A 217 17.75 11.69 6.72
CA GLU A 217 17.92 12.84 7.61
C GLU A 217 19.16 12.70 8.50
N LYS A 218 19.36 11.49 9.06
CA LYS A 218 20.57 11.18 9.83
C LYS A 218 21.84 11.33 8.98
N LYS A 219 21.84 10.76 7.76
CA LYS A 219 22.97 10.87 6.84
C LYS A 219 23.27 12.32 6.42
N PHE A 220 22.23 13.09 6.15
CA PHE A 220 22.38 14.52 5.83
C PHE A 220 23.00 15.29 7.00
N SER A 221 22.57 15.03 8.23
CA SER A 221 23.14 15.63 9.42
C SER A 221 24.61 15.24 9.63
N GLU A 222 24.97 13.97 9.46
CA GLU A 222 26.34 13.47 9.55
C GLU A 222 27.26 14.18 8.53
N ILE A 223 26.80 14.31 7.26
CA ILE A 223 27.56 14.95 6.19
C ILE A 223 27.69 16.46 6.45
N SER A 224 26.61 17.13 6.82
CA SER A 224 26.57 18.54 7.17
C SER A 224 27.60 18.88 8.24
N ASN A 225 27.64 18.11 9.32
CA ASN A 225 28.58 18.30 10.41
C ASN A 225 30.04 18.02 9.98
N LYS A 226 30.28 16.92 9.27
CA LYS A 226 31.63 16.51 8.83
C LYS A 226 32.27 17.53 7.86
N LYS A 227 31.49 18.02 6.90
CA LYS A 227 31.95 18.96 5.87
C LYS A 227 31.76 20.43 6.25
N ASN A 228 31.06 20.69 7.36
CA ASN A 228 30.76 22.04 7.82
C ASN A 228 29.98 22.87 6.77
N ILE A 229 29.03 22.22 6.14
CA ILE A 229 28.11 22.77 5.14
C ILE A 229 26.68 22.73 5.65
N LYS A 230 25.79 23.54 5.08
CA LYS A 230 24.35 23.46 5.28
C LYS A 230 23.72 22.77 4.06
N ILE A 231 22.83 21.84 4.29
CA ILE A 231 22.01 21.23 3.24
C ILE A 231 20.65 21.93 3.25
N GLU A 232 20.14 22.27 2.08
CA GLU A 232 18.85 22.93 1.99
C GLU A 232 17.72 22.02 2.50
N ASN A 233 16.93 22.56 3.42
CA ASN A 233 15.78 21.85 3.96
C ASN A 233 14.60 21.94 2.99
N ASN A 234 14.39 20.89 2.19
CA ASN A 234 13.25 20.76 1.31
C ASN A 234 12.48 19.46 1.64
N PRO A 235 11.49 19.52 2.55
CA PRO A 235 10.74 18.34 2.97
C PRO A 235 10.01 17.63 1.81
N LYS A 236 9.51 18.40 0.82
CA LYS A 236 8.83 17.82 -0.34
C LYS A 236 9.79 17.00 -1.22
N LEU A 237 10.99 17.53 -1.44
CA LEU A 237 12.02 16.81 -2.18
C LEU A 237 12.47 15.56 -1.40
N LEU A 238 12.65 15.68 -0.10
CA LEU A 238 13.01 14.53 0.76
C LEU A 238 11.95 13.43 0.69
N ASP A 239 10.67 13.76 0.84
CA ASP A 239 9.56 12.82 0.75
C ASP A 239 9.50 12.16 -0.65
N GLU A 240 9.73 12.93 -1.72
CA GLU A 240 9.79 12.39 -3.08
C GLU A 240 10.94 11.40 -3.24
N VAL A 241 12.12 11.71 -2.75
CA VAL A 241 13.31 10.86 -2.83
C VAL A 241 13.17 9.59 -1.98
N VAL A 242 12.51 9.70 -0.82
CA VAL A 242 12.14 8.54 0.02
C VAL A 242 11.27 7.56 -0.74
N ASP A 243 10.30 8.06 -1.53
CA ASP A 243 9.40 7.22 -2.31
C ASP A 243 10.05 6.71 -3.63
N LEU A 244 11.13 7.32 -4.10
CA LEU A 244 11.92 6.87 -5.26
C LEU A 244 12.95 5.79 -4.92
N THR A 245 13.20 5.52 -3.65
CA THR A 245 14.29 4.61 -3.23
C THR A 245 13.80 3.60 -2.21
N ASP A 246 14.29 2.37 -2.29
CA ASP A 246 14.13 1.33 -1.27
C ASP A 246 15.46 0.89 -0.64
N GLN A 247 16.60 1.27 -1.29
CA GLN A 247 17.96 1.12 -0.79
C GLN A 247 18.70 2.47 -0.79
N PRO A 248 18.22 3.49 -0.05
CA PRO A 248 18.75 4.84 -0.16
C PRO A 248 20.23 4.90 0.28
N ASN A 249 21.06 5.49 -0.57
CA ASN A 249 22.46 5.76 -0.31
C ASN A 249 22.80 7.19 -0.70
N VAL A 250 23.42 7.95 0.22
CA VAL A 250 23.76 9.36 0.02
C VAL A 250 25.18 9.50 -0.47
N ILE A 251 25.36 10.20 -1.58
CA ILE A 251 26.66 10.50 -2.19
C ILE A 251 26.83 12.02 -2.23
N VAL A 252 28.02 12.51 -1.89
CA VAL A 252 28.40 13.90 -2.09
C VAL A 252 29.09 14.01 -3.44
N CYS A 253 28.58 14.88 -4.29
CA CYS A 253 29.09 15.15 -5.63
C CYS A 253 29.50 16.60 -5.76
N GLU A 254 30.31 16.89 -6.78
CA GLU A 254 30.79 18.24 -7.09
C GLU A 254 30.52 18.54 -8.56
N PHE A 255 30.26 19.81 -8.86
CA PHE A 255 30.25 20.32 -10.21
C PHE A 255 31.36 21.38 -10.41
N ASP A 256 31.68 21.69 -11.67
CA ASP A 256 32.72 22.67 -12.01
C ASP A 256 32.36 24.02 -11.43
N ARG A 257 33.28 24.64 -10.68
CA ARG A 257 33.11 25.94 -10.02
C ARG A 257 32.71 27.09 -10.96
N LYS A 258 33.00 26.99 -12.25
CA LYS A 258 32.55 27.97 -13.24
C LYS A 258 31.02 28.18 -13.24
N PHE A 259 30.24 27.11 -12.90
CA PHE A 259 28.80 27.20 -12.83
C PHE A 259 28.27 27.98 -11.63
N LEU A 260 29.11 28.31 -10.64
CA LEU A 260 28.75 29.22 -9.54
C LEU A 260 28.53 30.67 -10.01
N ASN A 261 28.91 31.01 -11.24
CA ASN A 261 28.58 32.29 -11.87
C ASN A 261 27.11 32.39 -12.33
N ILE A 262 26.39 31.24 -12.37
CA ILE A 262 24.95 31.20 -12.67
C ILE A 262 24.19 31.66 -11.43
N PRO A 263 23.08 32.40 -11.58
CA PRO A 263 22.24 32.81 -10.45
C PRO A 263 21.84 31.55 -9.61
N LYS A 264 22.00 31.68 -8.30
CA LYS A 264 21.80 30.53 -7.37
C LYS A 264 20.40 29.94 -7.47
N GLU A 265 19.40 30.75 -7.77
CA GLU A 265 18.00 30.32 -7.92
C GLU A 265 17.85 29.32 -9.09
N ILE A 266 18.54 29.56 -10.20
CA ILE A 266 18.55 28.68 -11.37
C ILE A 266 19.23 27.34 -11.02
N LEU A 267 20.38 27.42 -10.33
CA LEU A 267 21.10 26.22 -9.89
C LEU A 267 20.22 25.38 -8.94
N ILE A 268 19.59 26.01 -7.95
CA ILE A 268 18.71 25.33 -6.99
C ILE A 268 17.54 24.66 -7.71
N ILE A 269 16.83 25.40 -8.58
CA ILE A 269 15.69 24.84 -9.32
C ILE A 269 16.13 23.63 -10.17
N THR A 270 17.26 23.77 -10.90
CA THR A 270 17.80 22.70 -11.75
C THR A 270 18.13 21.46 -10.92
N MET A 271 18.82 21.64 -9.80
CA MET A 271 19.18 20.51 -8.93
C MET A 271 17.95 19.85 -8.31
N GLN A 272 17.06 20.61 -7.70
CA GLN A 272 15.94 20.07 -6.94
C GLN A 272 14.83 19.56 -7.83
N TYR A 273 14.40 20.35 -8.80
CA TYR A 273 13.22 20.02 -9.60
C TYR A 273 13.51 18.98 -10.68
N HIS A 274 14.63 19.14 -11.40
CA HIS A 274 14.95 18.27 -12.53
C HIS A 274 15.78 17.04 -12.13
N GLN A 275 16.73 17.19 -11.20
CA GLN A 275 17.68 16.13 -10.87
C GLN A 275 17.43 15.45 -9.53
N LYS A 276 16.55 16.00 -8.68
CA LYS A 276 16.30 15.52 -7.32
C LYS A 276 17.54 15.54 -6.43
N TYR A 277 18.43 16.51 -6.65
CA TYR A 277 19.63 16.73 -5.88
C TYR A 277 19.40 17.75 -4.76
N PHE A 278 20.19 17.67 -3.69
CA PHE A 278 20.13 18.58 -2.56
C PHE A 278 21.32 19.54 -2.61
N PRO A 279 21.10 20.84 -2.93
CA PRO A 279 22.14 21.85 -2.92
C PRO A 279 22.74 22.03 -1.54
N THR A 280 24.00 22.43 -1.48
CA THR A 280 24.68 22.76 -0.23
C THR A 280 25.15 24.20 -0.18
N PHE A 281 25.25 24.73 1.03
CA PHE A 281 25.59 26.10 1.31
C PHE A 281 26.71 26.18 2.34
N ASP A 282 27.55 27.23 2.23
CA ASP A 282 28.52 27.56 3.25
C ASP A 282 27.85 28.20 4.50
N LYS A 283 28.65 28.47 5.52
CA LYS A 283 28.15 29.15 6.74
C LYS A 283 27.56 30.55 6.50
N LYS A 284 27.97 31.22 5.44
CA LYS A 284 27.51 32.55 5.06
C LYS A 284 26.22 32.49 4.23
N GLY A 285 25.77 31.29 3.83
CA GLY A 285 24.56 31.08 3.01
C GLY A 285 24.82 31.18 1.51
N ASN A 286 26.09 31.18 1.06
CA ASN A 286 26.40 31.08 -0.36
C ASN A 286 26.31 29.64 -0.82
N ILE A 287 25.77 29.41 -2.02
CA ILE A 287 25.76 28.08 -2.63
C ILE A 287 27.18 27.59 -2.88
N THR A 288 27.45 26.34 -2.58
CA THR A 288 28.74 25.69 -2.86
C THR A 288 28.68 24.90 -4.17
N ASN A 289 29.81 24.43 -4.66
CA ASN A 289 29.84 23.55 -5.81
C ASN A 289 29.65 22.06 -5.44
N GLU A 290 29.35 21.77 -4.17
CA GLU A 290 28.97 20.45 -3.70
C GLU A 290 27.44 20.30 -3.66
N PHE A 291 26.97 19.08 -3.84
CA PHE A 291 25.55 18.72 -3.71
C PHE A 291 25.41 17.27 -3.28
N LEU A 292 24.25 16.91 -2.74
CA LEU A 292 23.97 15.55 -2.35
C LEU A 292 23.02 14.89 -3.34
N VAL A 293 23.32 13.63 -3.62
CA VAL A 293 22.51 12.75 -4.44
C VAL A 293 22.13 11.54 -3.62
N VAL A 294 20.88 11.11 -3.73
CA VAL A 294 20.42 9.85 -3.15
C VAL A 294 20.28 8.84 -4.28
N THR A 295 21.09 7.78 -4.23
CA THR A 295 20.99 6.66 -5.17
C THR A 295 20.18 5.53 -4.55
N ASN A 296 19.60 4.67 -5.39
CA ASN A 296 18.83 3.49 -4.96
C ASN A 296 19.68 2.21 -4.95
N LYS A 297 20.96 2.30 -4.66
CA LYS A 297 21.88 1.16 -4.59
C LYS A 297 23.12 1.55 -3.80
N LYS A 298 23.63 0.64 -2.96
CA LYS A 298 24.93 0.86 -2.32
C LYS A 298 26.03 0.89 -3.38
N ASP A 299 26.80 1.95 -3.41
CA ASP A 299 28.04 2.01 -4.16
C ASP A 299 29.15 1.30 -3.37
N THR A 300 29.15 -0.03 -3.43
CA THR A 300 30.15 -0.87 -2.73
C THR A 300 31.53 -0.79 -3.34
N LYS A 301 31.68 -0.21 -4.53
CA LYS A 301 32.94 -0.17 -5.28
C LYS A 301 33.40 1.25 -5.66
N GLY A 302 32.67 2.29 -5.26
CA GLY A 302 32.92 3.68 -5.66
C GLY A 302 32.79 3.91 -7.17
N LEU A 303 31.97 3.09 -7.85
CA LEU A 303 31.85 3.08 -9.31
C LEU A 303 30.59 3.80 -9.82
N ILE A 304 29.71 4.25 -8.93
CA ILE A 304 28.56 5.04 -9.34
C ILE A 304 29.06 6.42 -9.78
N LYS A 305 29.38 6.53 -11.06
CA LYS A 305 29.62 7.81 -11.71
C LYS A 305 28.26 8.37 -12.10
N LEU A 306 27.93 9.53 -11.57
CA LEU A 306 26.82 10.33 -12.13
C LEU A 306 27.31 10.74 -13.53
N GLY A 307 26.54 10.34 -14.55
CA GLY A 307 26.85 10.76 -15.92
C GLY A 307 27.00 12.27 -15.99
N ASN A 308 28.01 12.72 -16.68
CA ASN A 308 28.27 14.15 -16.96
C ASN A 308 27.12 14.75 -17.77
#